data_75fc16f053328bc8aaa792686f76df4d
#
_entry.id   75fc16f053328bc8aaa792686f76df4d
#
_cell.length_a   1.000
_cell.length_b   1.000
_cell.length_c   1.000
_cell.angle_alpha   90.00
_cell.angle_beta   90.00
_cell.angle_gamma   90.00
#
_symmetry.space_group_name_H-M   'P 1'
#
loop_
_entity.id
_entity.type
_entity.pdbx_description
1 polymer ?
#
loop_
_entity_poly.entity_id
_entity_poly.type
_entity_poly.pdbx_seq_one_letter_code
_entity_poly.pdbx_strand_id
1 'polypeptide(L)'
;MNTGEPTTTDHGAGHEAHLPPRSVWPLVLALGITLLPFSLIAWRTGHSIISELLLLVGGSVSVVSLMAWAQSVVRDKKEDHYVGRISLQQKDLMTFLKYFLISEAAIFGGLFAHYFYTRTHMEFWPPAGTPEIDTHFTAIATLILMFSSFTCEVALKSIERGKKFNTKSFLLLTVVLGLVFLGFQGFEWGILLNQYAFTVETNIYGTMFYMMTGFHGLHVAIGIVFLILAYGRLELGQMNEQRHFSVIAASWYWHFVDVIWVLLFFSLYLI
;
A
#
# COMPACT_ATOMS: atom_id res chain seq x y z
N MET A 1 -17.79 -55.70 46.91
CA MET A 1 -16.50 -54.96 46.78
C MET A 1 -16.19 -54.85 45.34
N ASN A 2 -16.47 -53.74 44.74
CA ASN A 2 -16.22 -53.48 43.33
C ASN A 2 -15.47 -52.15 43.28
N THR A 3 -14.16 -52.24 43.12
CA THR A 3 -13.24 -51.12 43.06
C THR A 3 -13.20 -50.60 41.61
N GLY A 4 -13.94 -49.50 41.36
CA GLY A 4 -13.86 -48.78 40.09
C GLY A 4 -12.56 -48.00 39.97
N GLU A 5 -11.71 -48.33 39.00
CA GLU A 5 -10.59 -47.55 38.56
C GLU A 5 -11.07 -46.26 37.88
N PRO A 6 -10.46 -45.10 38.14
CA PRO A 6 -10.73 -43.90 37.36
C PRO A 6 -9.97 -43.96 36.04
N THR A 7 -10.69 -44.04 34.95
CA THR A 7 -10.14 -43.81 33.59
C THR A 7 -9.64 -42.39 33.45
N THR A 8 -8.33 -42.21 33.44
CA THR A 8 -7.67 -40.96 33.03
C THR A 8 -7.90 -40.73 31.57
N THR A 9 -8.80 -39.83 31.23
CA THR A 9 -8.93 -39.30 29.86
C THR A 9 -7.73 -38.43 29.56
N ASP A 10 -6.85 -39.00 28.75
CA ASP A 10 -5.72 -38.28 28.14
C ASP A 10 -6.25 -37.18 27.21
N HIS A 11 -6.25 -35.93 27.68
CA HIS A 11 -6.52 -34.73 26.88
C HIS A 11 -5.23 -34.19 26.26
N GLY A 12 -4.38 -35.05 25.75
CA GLY A 12 -3.26 -34.72 24.90
C GLY A 12 -3.66 -34.45 23.46
N ALA A 13 -4.61 -33.54 23.21
CA ALA A 13 -4.83 -33.03 21.86
C ALA A 13 -3.63 -32.13 21.50
N GLY A 14 -2.58 -32.73 20.98
CA GLY A 14 -1.50 -32.02 20.32
C GLY A 14 -2.11 -31.11 19.24
N HIS A 15 -1.99 -29.81 19.41
CA HIS A 15 -2.25 -28.83 18.35
C HIS A 15 -1.22 -29.07 17.24
N GLU A 16 -1.51 -29.99 16.31
CA GLU A 16 -0.78 -30.02 15.05
C GLU A 16 -0.94 -28.66 14.39
N ALA A 17 0.15 -27.91 14.35
CA ALA A 17 0.21 -26.68 13.59
C ALA A 17 0.03 -27.06 12.12
N HIS A 18 -1.20 -26.93 11.59
CA HIS A 18 -1.46 -27.07 10.17
C HIS A 18 -0.70 -25.96 9.44
N LEU A 19 0.45 -26.31 8.90
CA LEU A 19 1.18 -25.45 7.99
C LEU A 19 0.32 -25.19 6.75
N PRO A 20 0.26 -23.96 6.25
CA PRO A 20 -0.44 -23.67 5.00
C PRO A 20 0.13 -24.53 3.87
N PRO A 21 -0.69 -24.95 2.89
CA PRO A 21 -0.24 -25.76 1.77
C PRO A 21 0.95 -25.09 1.09
N ARG A 22 1.99 -25.87 0.77
CA ARG A 22 3.21 -25.36 0.14
C ARG A 22 2.86 -24.82 -1.26
N SER A 23 2.90 -23.50 -1.41
CA SER A 23 2.69 -22.83 -2.69
C SER A 23 4.02 -22.40 -3.27
N VAL A 24 4.28 -22.65 -4.54
CA VAL A 24 5.47 -22.19 -5.26
C VAL A 24 5.29 -20.80 -5.84
N TRP A 25 4.07 -20.30 -5.90
CA TRP A 25 3.73 -19.02 -6.53
C TRP A 25 4.41 -17.80 -5.92
N PRO A 26 4.59 -17.67 -4.59
CA PRO A 26 5.36 -16.58 -3.99
C PRO A 26 6.82 -16.53 -4.46
N LEU A 27 7.44 -17.71 -4.65
CA LEU A 27 8.81 -17.79 -5.17
C LEU A 27 8.87 -17.31 -6.63
N VAL A 28 7.94 -17.76 -7.47
CA VAL A 28 7.86 -17.36 -8.88
C VAL A 28 7.58 -15.86 -9.01
N LEU A 29 6.72 -15.31 -8.14
CA LEU A 29 6.44 -13.87 -8.07
C LEU A 29 7.72 -13.08 -7.70
N ALA A 30 8.45 -13.53 -6.69
CA ALA A 30 9.71 -12.90 -6.29
C ALA A 30 10.74 -12.88 -7.43
N LEU A 31 10.86 -13.97 -8.19
CA LEU A 31 11.73 -14.02 -9.37
C LEU A 31 11.28 -13.02 -10.45
N GLY A 32 9.98 -12.93 -10.73
CA GLY A 32 9.44 -11.96 -11.70
C GLY A 32 9.73 -10.52 -11.29
N ILE A 33 9.48 -10.17 -10.03
CA ILE A 33 9.74 -8.82 -9.50
C ILE A 33 11.24 -8.50 -9.53
N THR A 34 12.11 -9.47 -9.26
CA THR A 34 13.58 -9.27 -9.28
C THR A 34 14.08 -8.90 -10.68
N LEU A 35 13.45 -9.35 -11.76
CA LEU A 35 13.85 -9.00 -13.12
C LEU A 35 13.60 -7.54 -13.49
N LEU A 36 12.62 -6.86 -12.85
CA LEU A 36 12.24 -5.49 -13.19
C LEU A 36 13.37 -4.45 -12.98
N PRO A 37 14.08 -4.41 -11.84
CA PRO A 37 15.21 -3.48 -11.69
C PRO A 37 16.36 -3.77 -12.66
N PHE A 38 16.59 -5.03 -13.04
CA PHE A 38 17.60 -5.36 -14.05
C PHE A 38 17.22 -4.86 -15.44
N SER A 39 15.92 -4.77 -15.76
CA SER A 39 15.47 -4.14 -17.01
C SER A 39 15.87 -2.65 -17.06
N LEU A 40 15.70 -1.95 -15.96
CA LEU A 40 16.07 -0.54 -15.84
C LEU A 40 17.59 -0.33 -16.00
N ILE A 41 18.40 -1.19 -15.38
CA ILE A 41 19.87 -1.18 -15.51
C ILE A 41 20.26 -1.43 -16.97
N ALA A 42 19.69 -2.44 -17.63
CA ALA A 42 19.96 -2.74 -19.03
C ALA A 42 19.62 -1.58 -19.97
N TRP A 43 18.51 -0.88 -19.70
CA TRP A 43 18.15 0.32 -20.45
C TRP A 43 19.18 1.43 -20.29
N ARG A 44 19.63 1.72 -19.08
CA ARG A 44 20.64 2.75 -18.79
C ARG A 44 22.01 2.43 -19.38
N THR A 45 22.36 1.14 -19.57
CA THR A 45 23.62 0.68 -20.17
C THR A 45 23.55 0.54 -21.71
N GLY A 46 22.45 0.97 -22.34
CA GLY A 46 22.30 0.96 -23.80
C GLY A 46 21.84 -0.37 -24.41
N HIS A 47 21.48 -1.35 -23.57
CA HIS A 47 20.98 -2.66 -24.01
C HIS A 47 19.45 -2.68 -24.10
N SER A 48 18.86 -1.90 -25.05
CA SER A 48 17.41 -1.70 -25.15
C SER A 48 16.63 -3.00 -25.35
N ILE A 49 17.09 -3.91 -26.22
CA ILE A 49 16.42 -5.20 -26.46
C ILE A 49 16.41 -6.07 -25.19
N ILE A 50 17.50 -6.12 -24.45
CA ILE A 50 17.57 -6.87 -23.18
C ILE A 50 16.64 -6.24 -22.14
N SER A 51 16.60 -4.92 -22.08
CA SER A 51 15.70 -4.18 -21.20
C SER A 51 14.22 -4.53 -21.47
N GLU A 52 13.80 -4.47 -22.72
CA GLU A 52 12.43 -4.80 -23.12
C GLU A 52 12.07 -6.26 -22.81
N LEU A 53 12.96 -7.19 -23.10
CA LEU A 53 12.77 -8.61 -22.76
C LEU A 53 12.64 -8.83 -21.25
N LEU A 54 13.51 -8.22 -20.45
CA LEU A 54 13.47 -8.34 -18.98
C LEU A 54 12.19 -7.73 -18.41
N LEU A 55 11.73 -6.60 -18.95
CA LEU A 55 10.49 -5.94 -18.54
C LEU A 55 9.27 -6.81 -18.90
N LEU A 56 9.20 -7.32 -20.13
CA LEU A 56 8.09 -8.18 -20.57
C LEU A 56 8.05 -9.50 -19.80
N VAL A 57 9.18 -10.17 -19.66
CA VAL A 57 9.24 -11.46 -18.93
C VAL A 57 8.99 -11.24 -17.45
N GLY A 58 9.69 -10.31 -16.82
CA GLY A 58 9.52 -10.01 -15.38
C GLY A 58 8.11 -9.54 -15.04
N GLY A 59 7.54 -8.64 -15.86
CA GLY A 59 6.17 -8.15 -15.70
C GLY A 59 5.13 -9.27 -15.91
N SER A 60 5.25 -10.05 -16.99
CA SER A 60 4.32 -11.15 -17.27
C SER A 60 4.37 -12.23 -16.19
N VAL A 61 5.57 -12.65 -15.78
CA VAL A 61 5.76 -13.63 -14.69
C VAL A 61 5.17 -13.11 -13.38
N SER A 62 5.36 -11.83 -13.06
CA SER A 62 4.80 -11.22 -11.85
C SER A 62 3.27 -11.22 -11.86
N VAL A 63 2.65 -10.81 -12.95
CA VAL A 63 1.18 -10.76 -13.07
C VAL A 63 0.58 -12.17 -13.04
N VAL A 64 1.13 -13.11 -13.82
CA VAL A 64 0.62 -14.49 -13.89
C VAL A 64 0.77 -15.20 -12.53
N SER A 65 1.92 -15.06 -11.88
CA SER A 65 2.14 -15.70 -10.57
C SER A 65 1.28 -15.09 -9.49
N LEU A 66 1.02 -13.77 -9.50
CA LEU A 66 0.10 -13.12 -8.58
C LEU A 66 -1.33 -13.63 -8.75
N MET A 67 -1.81 -13.73 -10.01
CA MET A 67 -3.14 -14.27 -10.31
C MET A 67 -3.27 -15.75 -9.90
N ALA A 68 -2.28 -16.57 -10.22
CA ALA A 68 -2.27 -17.99 -9.89
C ALA A 68 -2.20 -18.22 -8.37
N TRP A 69 -1.42 -17.39 -7.66
CA TRP A 69 -1.40 -17.42 -6.19
C TRP A 69 -2.73 -17.03 -5.59
N ALA A 70 -3.34 -15.94 -6.07
CA ALA A 70 -4.66 -15.51 -5.62
C ALA A 70 -5.72 -16.63 -5.87
N GLN A 71 -5.69 -17.29 -7.04
CA GLN A 71 -6.59 -18.42 -7.34
C GLN A 71 -6.34 -19.61 -6.40
N SER A 72 -5.08 -19.96 -6.10
CA SER A 72 -4.77 -21.06 -5.17
C SER A 72 -5.33 -20.78 -3.79
N VAL A 73 -5.15 -19.55 -3.26
CA VAL A 73 -5.69 -19.13 -1.96
C VAL A 73 -7.21 -19.19 -1.92
N VAL A 74 -7.89 -18.82 -3.02
CA VAL A 74 -9.36 -18.89 -3.11
C VAL A 74 -9.83 -20.35 -3.16
N ARG A 75 -9.13 -21.24 -3.88
CA ARG A 75 -9.45 -22.65 -3.98
C ARG A 75 -9.29 -23.38 -2.63
N ASP A 76 -8.17 -23.15 -1.95
CA ASP A 76 -7.88 -23.76 -0.66
C ASP A 76 -8.92 -23.38 0.41
N LYS A 77 -9.51 -22.17 0.33
CA LYS A 77 -10.61 -21.75 1.21
C LYS A 77 -11.93 -22.47 0.97
N LYS A 78 -12.15 -23.06 -0.21
CA LYS A 78 -13.38 -23.81 -0.50
C LYS A 78 -13.35 -25.24 0.04
N GLU A 79 -12.16 -25.81 0.23
CA GLU A 79 -11.97 -27.20 0.67
C GLU A 79 -11.91 -27.34 2.20
N ASP A 80 -11.59 -26.26 2.94
CA ASP A 80 -11.48 -26.31 4.40
C ASP A 80 -12.78 -25.84 5.10
N HIS A 81 -13.33 -26.71 5.95
CA HIS A 81 -14.42 -26.38 6.90
C HIS A 81 -13.90 -25.48 8.04
N TYR A 82 -13.73 -24.21 7.75
CA TYR A 82 -13.15 -23.20 8.64
C TYR A 82 -14.17 -22.64 9.66
N VAL A 83 -14.64 -23.41 10.62
CA VAL A 83 -15.60 -22.90 11.62
C VAL A 83 -14.94 -22.37 12.92
N GLY A 84 -13.68 -22.66 13.21
CA GLY A 84 -13.08 -22.37 14.54
C GLY A 84 -11.93 -21.37 14.61
N ARG A 85 -11.33 -20.89 13.50
CA ARG A 85 -10.04 -20.16 13.52
C ARG A 85 -10.08 -18.67 13.22
N ILE A 86 -11.25 -18.06 13.13
CA ILE A 86 -11.37 -16.65 12.64
C ILE A 86 -10.68 -15.66 13.57
N SER A 87 -10.67 -15.87 14.88
CA SER A 87 -10.08 -14.93 15.84
C SER A 87 -8.55 -14.94 15.86
N LEU A 88 -7.92 -16.11 15.71
CA LEU A 88 -6.46 -16.24 15.63
C LEU A 88 -5.95 -15.69 14.32
N GLN A 89 -6.59 -16.05 13.20
CA GLN A 89 -6.24 -15.56 11.86
C GLN A 89 -6.36 -14.03 11.75
N GLN A 90 -7.33 -13.40 12.40
CA GLN A 90 -7.46 -11.95 12.40
C GLN A 90 -6.33 -11.27 13.18
N LYS A 91 -5.88 -11.85 14.32
CA LYS A 91 -4.72 -11.35 15.07
C LYS A 91 -3.43 -11.45 14.26
N ASP A 92 -3.21 -12.56 13.56
CA ASP A 92 -2.04 -12.77 12.73
C ASP A 92 -2.01 -11.77 11.55
N LEU A 93 -3.16 -11.54 10.91
CA LEU A 93 -3.30 -10.56 9.83
C LEU A 93 -3.07 -9.12 10.33
N MET A 94 -3.54 -8.77 11.52
CA MET A 94 -3.26 -7.47 12.13
C MET A 94 -1.78 -7.30 12.48
N THR A 95 -1.14 -8.35 12.96
CA THR A 95 0.30 -8.35 13.24
C THR A 95 1.11 -8.18 11.95
N PHE A 96 0.76 -8.92 10.90
CA PHE A 96 1.36 -8.75 9.56
C PHE A 96 1.21 -7.31 9.06
N LEU A 97 0.00 -6.74 9.13
CA LEU A 97 -0.26 -5.37 8.68
C LEU A 97 0.61 -4.35 9.41
N LYS A 98 0.79 -4.50 10.73
CA LYS A 98 1.67 -3.62 11.51
C LYS A 98 3.11 -3.67 11.03
N TYR A 99 3.69 -4.86 10.88
CA TYR A 99 5.06 -5.01 10.40
C TYR A 99 5.22 -4.52 8.96
N PHE A 100 4.23 -4.76 8.11
CA PHE A 100 4.20 -4.23 6.76
C PHE A 100 4.25 -2.69 6.77
N LEU A 101 3.40 -2.01 7.54
CA LEU A 101 3.41 -0.55 7.63
C LEU A 101 4.71 0.00 8.23
N ILE A 102 5.32 -0.71 9.20
CA ILE A 102 6.63 -0.34 9.75
C ILE A 102 7.71 -0.44 8.67
N SER A 103 7.69 -1.47 7.83
CA SER A 103 8.66 -1.61 6.72
C SER A 103 8.50 -0.49 5.69
N GLU A 104 7.27 -0.11 5.35
CA GLU A 104 7.01 1.03 4.45
C GLU A 104 7.47 2.35 5.07
N ALA A 105 7.22 2.55 6.37
CA ALA A 105 7.72 3.72 7.09
C ALA A 105 9.25 3.81 7.10
N ALA A 106 9.96 2.67 7.17
CA ALA A 106 11.42 2.64 7.09
C ALA A 106 11.93 3.04 5.70
N ILE A 107 11.24 2.64 4.62
CA ILE A 107 11.60 3.05 3.25
C ILE A 107 11.44 4.56 3.08
N PHE A 108 10.29 5.12 3.46
CA PHE A 108 10.09 6.58 3.44
C PHE A 108 11.07 7.31 4.36
N GLY A 109 11.36 6.75 5.54
CA GLY A 109 12.37 7.26 6.45
C GLY A 109 13.76 7.39 5.81
N GLY A 110 14.15 6.41 4.99
CA GLY A 110 15.38 6.47 4.20
C GLY A 110 15.37 7.60 3.17
N LEU A 111 14.25 7.82 2.48
CA LEU A 111 14.09 8.94 1.54
C LEU A 111 14.15 10.29 2.25
N PHE A 112 13.46 10.46 3.37
CA PHE A 112 13.56 11.67 4.19
C PHE A 112 14.96 11.91 4.74
N ALA A 113 15.63 10.86 5.24
CA ALA A 113 17.00 10.96 5.74
C ALA A 113 17.94 11.45 4.64
N HIS A 114 17.81 10.92 3.41
CA HIS A 114 18.60 11.37 2.27
C HIS A 114 18.28 12.82 1.90
N TYR A 115 17.01 13.22 1.89
CA TYR A 115 16.60 14.61 1.63
C TYR A 115 17.20 15.57 2.64
N PHE A 116 17.04 15.34 3.94
CA PHE A 116 17.57 16.23 4.97
C PHE A 116 19.10 16.23 5.03
N TYR A 117 19.73 15.07 4.81
CA TYR A 117 21.19 14.98 4.68
C TYR A 117 21.70 15.89 3.55
N THR A 118 21.13 15.78 2.37
CA THR A 118 21.55 16.58 1.21
C THR A 118 21.33 18.06 1.47
N ARG A 119 20.14 18.42 1.99
CA ARG A 119 19.78 19.80 2.31
C ARG A 119 20.78 20.46 3.29
N THR A 120 21.19 19.74 4.34
CA THR A 120 22.11 20.28 5.36
C THR A 120 23.56 20.39 4.87
N HIS A 121 23.93 19.71 3.78
CA HIS A 121 25.28 19.76 3.20
C HIS A 121 25.38 20.68 1.99
N MET A 122 24.29 21.29 1.53
CA MET A 122 24.30 22.27 0.46
C MET A 122 24.32 23.69 1.03
N GLU A 123 25.16 24.55 0.45
CA GLU A 123 25.32 25.93 0.87
C GLU A 123 24.05 26.78 0.64
N PHE A 124 23.34 26.48 -0.46
CA PHE A 124 22.06 27.12 -0.82
C PHE A 124 20.97 26.08 -1.08
N TRP A 125 19.77 26.31 -0.53
CA TRP A 125 18.61 25.45 -0.72
C TRP A 125 17.34 26.28 -0.94
N PRO A 126 16.51 25.95 -1.95
CA PRO A 126 16.76 24.94 -2.98
C PRO A 126 17.87 25.35 -3.97
N PRO A 127 18.48 24.38 -4.70
CA PRO A 127 19.53 24.65 -5.69
C PRO A 127 19.03 25.54 -6.83
N ALA A 128 19.95 26.24 -7.50
CA ALA A 128 19.64 27.05 -8.68
C ALA A 128 18.92 26.21 -9.77
N GLY A 129 17.95 26.84 -10.46
CA GLY A 129 17.12 26.16 -11.46
C GLY A 129 15.88 25.47 -10.87
N THR A 130 15.63 25.57 -9.57
CA THR A 130 14.38 25.12 -8.97
C THR A 130 13.30 26.21 -9.15
N PRO A 131 12.14 25.91 -9.80
CA PRO A 131 11.06 26.87 -9.93
C PRO A 131 10.37 27.11 -8.58
N GLU A 132 9.70 28.25 -8.44
CA GLU A 132 8.78 28.47 -7.32
C GLU A 132 7.57 27.54 -7.48
N ILE A 133 7.38 26.66 -6.49
CA ILE A 133 6.26 25.71 -6.48
C ILE A 133 5.06 26.37 -5.80
N ASP A 134 3.88 26.28 -6.40
CA ASP A 134 2.66 26.87 -5.84
C ASP A 134 2.19 26.09 -4.60
N THR A 135 2.63 26.58 -3.43
CA THR A 135 2.26 25.99 -2.13
C THR A 135 0.75 26.06 -1.85
N HIS A 136 0.04 27.07 -2.38
CA HIS A 136 -1.40 27.18 -2.16
C HIS A 136 -2.18 26.07 -2.89
N PHE A 137 -1.78 25.77 -4.11
CA PHE A 137 -2.37 24.68 -4.88
C PHE A 137 -2.19 23.34 -4.18
N THR A 138 -0.98 23.05 -3.74
CA THR A 138 -0.66 21.78 -3.02
C THR A 138 -1.30 21.74 -1.63
N ALA A 139 -1.48 22.90 -0.95
CA ALA A 139 -2.20 22.95 0.31
C ALA A 139 -3.68 22.56 0.15
N ILE A 140 -4.34 22.96 -0.95
CA ILE A 140 -5.72 22.53 -1.25
C ILE A 140 -5.77 21.00 -1.46
N ALA A 141 -4.83 20.44 -2.22
CA ALA A 141 -4.73 19.01 -2.41
C ALA A 141 -4.52 18.27 -1.08
N THR A 142 -3.69 18.82 -0.19
CA THR A 142 -3.46 18.30 1.16
C THR A 142 -4.74 18.28 2.00
N LEU A 143 -5.52 19.36 1.98
CA LEU A 143 -6.82 19.43 2.68
C LEU A 143 -7.82 18.39 2.15
N ILE A 144 -7.86 18.16 0.83
CA ILE A 144 -8.68 17.13 0.21
C ILE A 144 -8.27 15.74 0.72
N LEU A 145 -6.97 15.45 0.76
CA LEU A 145 -6.46 14.18 1.24
C LEU A 145 -6.75 13.98 2.73
N MET A 146 -6.53 14.98 3.57
CA MET A 146 -6.87 14.95 5.00
C MET A 146 -8.38 14.74 5.23
N PHE A 147 -9.23 15.38 4.41
CA PHE A 147 -10.67 15.14 4.48
C PHE A 147 -11.02 13.72 4.06
N SER A 148 -10.29 13.13 3.11
CA SER A 148 -10.46 11.72 2.72
C SER A 148 -10.15 10.75 3.87
N SER A 149 -9.17 11.07 4.71
CA SER A 149 -8.87 10.33 5.94
C SER A 149 -10.06 10.33 6.90
N PHE A 150 -10.68 11.49 7.09
CA PHE A 150 -11.88 11.58 7.93
C PHE A 150 -13.03 10.72 7.37
N THR A 151 -13.27 10.75 6.05
CA THR A 151 -14.31 9.92 5.42
C THR A 151 -14.01 8.43 5.55
N CYS A 152 -12.75 8.02 5.44
CA CYS A 152 -12.31 6.64 5.65
C CYS A 152 -12.60 6.15 7.08
N GLU A 153 -12.31 6.98 8.08
CA GLU A 153 -12.59 6.66 9.50
C GLU A 153 -14.10 6.56 9.76
N VAL A 154 -14.91 7.43 9.15
CA VAL A 154 -16.38 7.34 9.24
C VAL A 154 -16.89 6.04 8.58
N ALA A 155 -16.29 5.59 7.48
CA ALA A 155 -16.62 4.32 6.85
C ALA A 155 -16.33 3.13 7.80
N LEU A 156 -15.16 3.13 8.44
CA LEU A 156 -14.78 2.11 9.43
C LEU A 156 -15.76 2.08 10.60
N LYS A 157 -16.05 3.21 11.23
CA LYS A 157 -17.02 3.30 12.33
C LYS A 157 -18.45 2.93 11.91
N SER A 158 -18.78 3.11 10.64
CA SER A 158 -20.12 2.75 10.12
C SER A 158 -20.27 1.23 9.99
N ILE A 159 -19.24 0.49 9.54
CA ILE A 159 -19.34 -0.97 9.46
C ILE A 159 -19.37 -1.61 10.85
N GLU A 160 -18.62 -1.08 11.82
CA GLU A 160 -18.66 -1.51 13.21
C GLU A 160 -20.06 -1.38 13.85
N ARG A 161 -20.86 -0.42 13.37
CA ARG A 161 -22.25 -0.17 13.80
C ARG A 161 -23.29 -0.85 12.90
N GLY A 162 -22.89 -1.71 11.98
CA GLY A 162 -23.78 -2.40 11.06
C GLY A 162 -24.41 -1.55 9.96
N LYS A 163 -24.01 -0.29 9.80
CA LYS A 163 -24.58 0.66 8.84
C LYS A 163 -23.94 0.48 7.45
N LYS A 164 -24.24 -0.62 6.78
CA LYS A 164 -23.64 -0.99 5.48
C LYS A 164 -23.77 0.09 4.41
N PHE A 165 -24.92 0.77 4.30
CA PHE A 165 -25.13 1.84 3.33
C PHE A 165 -24.15 2.99 3.55
N ASN A 166 -24.02 3.47 4.79
CA ASN A 166 -23.10 4.54 5.12
C ASN A 166 -21.63 4.12 4.85
N THR A 167 -21.26 2.89 5.21
CA THR A 167 -19.93 2.36 4.92
C THR A 167 -19.60 2.43 3.44
N LYS A 168 -20.52 1.99 2.57
CA LYS A 168 -20.36 2.05 1.11
C LYS A 168 -20.17 3.47 0.61
N SER A 169 -21.05 4.37 1.03
CA SER A 169 -21.03 5.78 0.61
C SER A 169 -19.72 6.46 1.01
N PHE A 170 -19.25 6.24 2.24
CA PHE A 170 -18.02 6.86 2.73
C PHE A 170 -16.77 6.23 2.13
N LEU A 171 -16.73 4.91 1.88
CA LEU A 171 -15.62 4.27 1.14
C LEU A 171 -15.52 4.83 -0.28
N LEU A 172 -16.65 4.95 -0.99
CA LEU A 172 -16.67 5.51 -2.33
C LEU A 172 -16.22 6.97 -2.34
N LEU A 173 -16.67 7.76 -1.37
CA LEU A 173 -16.26 9.16 -1.22
C LEU A 173 -14.75 9.25 -0.99
N THR A 174 -14.18 8.39 -0.15
CA THR A 174 -12.73 8.32 0.10
C THR A 174 -11.97 8.00 -1.20
N VAL A 175 -12.43 7.04 -1.99
CA VAL A 175 -11.86 6.70 -3.31
C VAL A 175 -11.88 7.91 -4.25
N VAL A 176 -13.02 8.61 -4.36
CA VAL A 176 -13.14 9.79 -5.22
C VAL A 176 -12.19 10.89 -4.79
N LEU A 177 -12.10 11.19 -3.48
CA LEU A 177 -11.18 12.21 -2.95
C LEU A 177 -9.71 11.83 -3.19
N GLY A 178 -9.36 10.55 -3.05
CA GLY A 178 -8.01 10.05 -3.37
C GLY A 178 -7.67 10.19 -4.87
N LEU A 179 -8.62 9.91 -5.76
CA LEU A 179 -8.44 10.12 -7.21
C LEU A 179 -8.29 11.61 -7.54
N VAL A 180 -9.06 12.47 -6.90
CA VAL A 180 -8.95 13.93 -7.04
C VAL A 180 -7.57 14.39 -6.61
N PHE A 181 -7.06 13.91 -5.47
CA PHE A 181 -5.69 14.21 -5.01
C PHE A 181 -4.64 13.78 -6.04
N LEU A 182 -4.72 12.56 -6.59
CA LEU A 182 -3.79 12.12 -7.64
C LEU A 182 -3.89 12.98 -8.89
N GLY A 183 -5.09 13.45 -9.22
CA GLY A 183 -5.31 14.41 -10.32
C GLY A 183 -4.59 15.74 -10.08
N PHE A 184 -4.66 16.29 -8.88
CA PHE A 184 -3.92 17.49 -8.48
C PHE A 184 -2.41 17.28 -8.57
N GLN A 185 -1.90 16.17 -8.07
CA GLN A 185 -0.47 15.83 -8.13
C GLN A 185 0.02 15.67 -9.58
N GLY A 186 -0.78 14.99 -10.42
CA GLY A 186 -0.45 14.84 -11.85
C GLY A 186 -0.49 16.16 -12.60
N PHE A 187 -1.41 17.06 -12.26
CA PHE A 187 -1.52 18.40 -12.85
C PHE A 187 -0.30 19.27 -12.44
N GLU A 188 0.10 19.26 -11.17
CA GLU A 188 1.29 19.93 -10.68
C GLU A 188 2.54 19.46 -11.42
N TRP A 189 2.74 18.15 -11.57
CA TRP A 189 3.83 17.60 -12.36
C TRP A 189 3.78 18.06 -13.81
N GLY A 190 2.56 18.10 -14.39
CA GLY A 190 2.35 18.60 -15.76
C GLY A 190 2.82 20.04 -15.94
N ILE A 191 2.53 20.92 -14.98
CA ILE A 191 3.02 22.32 -14.96
C ILE A 191 4.54 22.37 -14.87
N LEU A 192 5.13 21.66 -13.89
CA LEU A 192 6.57 21.65 -13.66
C LEU A 192 7.35 21.14 -14.88
N LEU A 193 6.88 20.08 -15.53
CA LEU A 193 7.52 19.51 -16.71
C LEU A 193 7.37 20.39 -17.95
N ASN A 194 6.15 20.90 -18.24
CA ASN A 194 5.86 21.56 -19.51
C ASN A 194 6.15 23.07 -19.48
N GLN A 195 5.96 23.76 -18.35
CA GLN A 195 6.16 25.21 -18.29
C GLN A 195 7.56 25.58 -17.79
N TYR A 196 8.11 24.81 -16.84
CA TYR A 196 9.40 25.11 -16.23
C TYR A 196 10.53 24.22 -16.72
N ALA A 197 10.25 23.21 -17.56
CA ALA A 197 11.18 22.16 -17.98
C ALA A 197 11.93 21.54 -16.78
N PHE A 198 11.26 21.53 -15.61
CA PHE A 198 11.80 20.99 -14.39
C PHE A 198 11.62 19.48 -14.36
N THR A 199 12.75 18.76 -14.36
CA THR A 199 12.78 17.30 -14.48
C THR A 199 13.60 16.69 -13.34
N VAL A 200 13.63 15.37 -13.27
CA VAL A 200 14.49 14.62 -12.33
C VAL A 200 15.99 14.90 -12.54
N GLU A 201 16.37 15.36 -13.72
CA GLU A 201 17.78 15.62 -14.11
C GLU A 201 18.17 17.10 -13.92
N THR A 202 17.23 17.99 -13.65
CA THR A 202 17.50 19.44 -13.52
C THR A 202 18.46 19.74 -12.38
N ASN A 203 18.18 19.19 -11.21
CA ASN A 203 19.04 19.31 -10.03
C ASN A 203 18.67 18.26 -8.97
N ILE A 204 19.45 18.19 -7.88
CA ILE A 204 19.22 17.20 -6.82
C ILE A 204 17.87 17.37 -6.12
N TYR A 205 17.34 18.59 -6.01
CA TYR A 205 16.00 18.83 -5.47
C TYR A 205 14.94 18.22 -6.39
N GLY A 206 15.04 18.41 -7.70
CA GLY A 206 14.14 17.83 -8.68
C GLY A 206 14.13 16.29 -8.62
N THR A 207 15.32 15.67 -8.53
CA THR A 207 15.43 14.23 -8.34
C THR A 207 14.66 13.76 -7.09
N MET A 208 14.89 14.43 -5.96
CA MET A 208 14.23 14.07 -4.69
C MET A 208 12.73 14.34 -4.71
N PHE A 209 12.33 15.49 -5.26
CA PHE A 209 10.93 15.88 -5.39
C PHE A 209 10.12 14.83 -6.15
N TYR A 210 10.54 14.49 -7.38
CA TYR A 210 9.83 13.50 -8.18
C TYR A 210 9.91 12.08 -7.61
N MET A 211 11.03 11.71 -7.01
CA MET A 211 11.16 10.40 -6.38
C MET A 211 10.23 10.27 -5.17
N MET A 212 10.24 11.24 -4.25
CA MET A 212 9.45 11.16 -3.01
C MET A 212 7.96 11.31 -3.28
N THR A 213 7.55 12.30 -4.11
CA THR A 213 6.14 12.51 -4.45
C THR A 213 5.61 11.40 -5.35
N GLY A 214 6.43 10.85 -6.26
CA GLY A 214 6.06 9.74 -7.13
C GLY A 214 5.90 8.44 -6.36
N PHE A 215 6.81 8.14 -5.46
CA PHE A 215 6.71 6.96 -4.59
C PHE A 215 5.49 7.06 -3.66
N HIS A 216 5.21 8.25 -3.14
CA HIS A 216 3.99 8.51 -2.39
C HIS A 216 2.73 8.35 -3.26
N GLY A 217 2.69 8.93 -4.45
CA GLY A 217 1.57 8.81 -5.39
C GLY A 217 1.26 7.36 -5.76
N LEU A 218 2.30 6.52 -5.92
CA LEU A 218 2.14 5.08 -6.10
C LEU A 218 1.43 4.43 -4.89
N HIS A 219 1.80 4.82 -3.67
CA HIS A 219 1.16 4.33 -2.44
C HIS A 219 -0.30 4.78 -2.33
N VAL A 220 -0.62 6.03 -2.71
CA VAL A 220 -2.01 6.50 -2.81
C VAL A 220 -2.80 5.64 -3.79
N ALA A 221 -2.25 5.35 -4.97
CA ALA A 221 -2.90 4.50 -5.97
C ALA A 221 -3.16 3.08 -5.44
N ILE A 222 -2.19 2.47 -4.76
CA ILE A 222 -2.35 1.17 -4.09
C ILE A 222 -3.44 1.24 -3.00
N GLY A 223 -3.46 2.32 -2.21
CA GLY A 223 -4.48 2.55 -1.19
C GLY A 223 -5.89 2.65 -1.78
N ILE A 224 -6.04 3.33 -2.92
CA ILE A 224 -7.30 3.38 -3.67
C ILE A 224 -7.74 1.97 -4.09
N VAL A 225 -6.82 1.13 -4.58
CA VAL A 225 -7.11 -0.27 -4.92
C VAL A 225 -7.59 -1.04 -3.69
N PHE A 226 -6.96 -0.87 -2.52
CA PHE A 226 -7.40 -1.51 -1.28
C PHE A 226 -8.81 -1.07 -0.86
N LEU A 227 -9.13 0.21 -0.98
CA LEU A 227 -10.48 0.75 -0.70
C LEU A 227 -11.52 0.18 -1.67
N ILE A 228 -11.21 0.10 -2.97
CA ILE A 228 -12.09 -0.50 -3.99
C ILE A 228 -12.32 -1.99 -3.72
N LEU A 229 -11.28 -2.74 -3.35
CA LEU A 229 -11.41 -4.15 -2.98
C LEU A 229 -12.26 -4.33 -1.72
N ALA A 230 -12.10 -3.47 -0.71
CA ALA A 230 -12.94 -3.47 0.48
C ALA A 230 -14.40 -3.15 0.14
N TYR A 231 -14.64 -2.15 -0.72
CA TYR A 231 -15.97 -1.82 -1.23
C TYR A 231 -16.62 -3.01 -1.96
N GLY A 232 -15.90 -3.64 -2.89
CA GLY A 232 -16.40 -4.79 -3.65
C GLY A 232 -16.75 -5.99 -2.74
N ARG A 233 -15.93 -6.27 -1.72
CA ARG A 233 -16.24 -7.33 -0.73
C ARG A 233 -17.46 -7.02 0.12
N LEU A 234 -17.70 -5.75 0.41
CA LEU A 234 -18.88 -5.29 1.12
C LEU A 234 -20.13 -5.44 0.25
N GLU A 235 -20.06 -5.12 -1.06
CA GLU A 235 -21.13 -5.33 -2.03
C GLU A 235 -21.53 -6.81 -2.17
N LEU A 236 -20.52 -7.70 -2.22
CA LEU A 236 -20.74 -9.14 -2.29
C LEU A 236 -21.26 -9.76 -0.97
N GLY A 237 -21.52 -8.95 0.05
CA GLY A 237 -22.02 -9.43 1.35
C GLY A 237 -21.01 -10.24 2.15
N GLN A 238 -19.72 -10.21 1.79
CA GLN A 238 -18.66 -10.98 2.46
C GLN A 238 -18.20 -10.35 3.78
N MET A 239 -18.70 -9.16 4.13
CA MET A 239 -18.32 -8.43 5.34
C MET A 239 -19.54 -8.05 6.18
N ASN A 240 -19.33 -8.03 7.50
CA ASN A 240 -20.32 -7.63 8.50
C ASN A 240 -19.60 -6.97 9.70
N GLU A 241 -20.34 -6.61 10.74
CA GLU A 241 -19.84 -5.99 11.98
C GLU A 241 -18.70 -6.77 12.63
N GLN A 242 -18.69 -8.10 12.53
CA GLN A 242 -17.71 -8.98 13.15
C GLN A 242 -16.54 -9.34 12.22
N ARG A 243 -16.74 -9.24 10.90
CA ARG A 243 -15.80 -9.66 9.85
C ARG A 243 -15.58 -8.53 8.85
N HIS A 244 -14.80 -7.54 9.22
CA HIS A 244 -14.51 -6.35 8.39
C HIS A 244 -13.02 -6.02 8.31
N PHE A 245 -12.14 -7.01 8.46
CA PHE A 245 -10.69 -6.82 8.43
C PHE A 245 -10.21 -6.05 7.20
N SER A 246 -10.82 -6.26 6.01
CA SER A 246 -10.41 -5.53 4.80
C SER A 246 -10.63 -4.03 4.90
N VAL A 247 -11.68 -3.57 5.61
CA VAL A 247 -11.91 -2.14 5.85
C VAL A 247 -10.90 -1.61 6.86
N ILE A 248 -10.60 -2.37 7.92
CA ILE A 248 -9.57 -2.01 8.89
C ILE A 248 -8.21 -1.86 8.21
N ALA A 249 -7.82 -2.85 7.40
CA ALA A 249 -6.53 -2.84 6.71
C ALA A 249 -6.41 -1.67 5.71
N ALA A 250 -7.46 -1.43 4.92
CA ALA A 250 -7.52 -0.30 4.00
C ALA A 250 -7.44 1.04 4.74
N SER A 251 -8.15 1.19 5.86
CA SER A 251 -8.15 2.40 6.68
C SER A 251 -6.76 2.67 7.29
N TRP A 252 -6.11 1.67 7.89
CA TRP A 252 -4.78 1.83 8.45
C TRP A 252 -3.73 2.19 7.40
N TYR A 253 -3.81 1.55 6.22
CA TYR A 253 -2.93 1.87 5.11
C TYR A 253 -3.18 3.29 4.60
N TRP A 254 -4.45 3.72 4.49
CA TRP A 254 -4.82 5.06 4.04
C TRP A 254 -4.31 6.14 4.97
N HIS A 255 -4.52 5.99 6.29
CA HIS A 255 -3.99 6.92 7.28
C HIS A 255 -2.45 6.98 7.29
N PHE A 256 -1.79 5.85 7.09
CA PHE A 256 -0.33 5.83 6.94
C PHE A 256 0.11 6.68 5.75
N VAL A 257 -0.53 6.51 4.59
CA VAL A 257 -0.23 7.29 3.38
C VAL A 257 -0.45 8.79 3.62
N ASP A 258 -1.53 9.17 4.30
CA ASP A 258 -1.81 10.58 4.64
C ASP A 258 -0.76 11.19 5.56
N VAL A 259 -0.32 10.47 6.58
CA VAL A 259 0.76 10.94 7.49
C VAL A 259 2.06 11.17 6.70
N ILE A 260 2.42 10.26 5.80
CA ILE A 260 3.58 10.44 4.91
C ILE A 260 3.42 11.67 4.04
N TRP A 261 2.21 11.94 3.49
CA TRP A 261 1.98 13.14 2.69
C TRP A 261 2.18 14.43 3.47
N VAL A 262 1.64 14.51 4.68
CA VAL A 262 1.83 15.68 5.55
C VAL A 262 3.31 15.96 5.79
N LEU A 263 4.12 14.91 6.02
CA LEU A 263 5.57 15.05 6.16
C LEU A 263 6.24 15.51 4.85
N LEU A 264 5.80 14.98 3.71
CA LEU A 264 6.28 15.41 2.38
C LEU A 264 5.94 16.87 2.11
N PHE A 265 4.68 17.26 2.32
CA PHE A 265 4.22 18.62 2.14
C PHE A 265 5.05 19.61 2.98
N PHE A 266 5.23 19.29 4.26
CA PHE A 266 6.05 20.11 5.14
C PHE A 266 7.50 20.21 4.66
N SER A 267 8.12 19.10 4.29
CA SER A 267 9.54 19.03 3.92
C SER A 267 9.85 19.67 2.57
N LEU A 268 8.99 19.44 1.56
CA LEU A 268 9.25 19.85 0.17
C LEU A 268 8.68 21.24 -0.15
N TYR A 269 7.57 21.65 0.47
CA TYR A 269 6.85 22.87 0.07
C TYR A 269 6.92 23.99 1.11
N LEU A 270 7.16 23.68 2.40
CA LEU A 270 7.16 24.70 3.46
C LEU A 270 8.54 25.01 4.04
N ILE A 271 9.46 24.06 4.03
CA ILE A 271 10.83 24.26 4.51
C ILE A 271 11.77 24.37 3.33
#